data_bb0cd259aae165ad8002a7c97e86238a
#
_entry.id   bb0cd259aae165ad8002a7c97e86238a
#
_cell.length_a   1.000
_cell.length_b   1.000
_cell.length_c   1.000
_cell.angle_alpha   90.00
_cell.angle_beta   90.00
_cell.angle_gamma   90.00
#
_symmetry.space_group_name_H-M   'P 1'
#
loop_
_entity.id
_entity.type
_entity.pdbx_description
1 polymer ?
#
loop_
_entity_poly.entity_id
_entity_poly.type
_entity_poly.pdbx_seq_one_letter_code
_entity_poly.pdbx_strand_id
1 'polypeptide(L)'
;MRMRFKPYAHDELMAADFHVHEPLIWGGKWHGQYTRPEQPFVLELGCGKGGFISQLACAHPENNYLGIDITDKVLILAKRKIEAAYQAVGRPIDNVKIMSTDIERIKGVITAEDTVSRIYINFCNPWSKNGSSHKHRLTYPRQLINYRAVLKDGGEIYFKTDDDDLFRDSLEYFPASGYDIEWMTYDLHENEPEWNIRTEHEGMFTEMGIKIKALIARKNPDPASVTWIEPKVLKRQAREAAEAEARAAQEGEGNE
;
A
#
# COMPACT_ATOMS: atom_id res chain seq x y z
N MET A 1 -14.62 2.04 -14.14
CA MET A 1 -14.98 1.32 -15.38
C MET A 1 -14.93 -0.19 -15.12
N ARG A 2 -16.00 -0.95 -15.30
CA ARG A 2 -16.01 -2.40 -15.04
C ARG A 2 -15.32 -3.12 -16.20
N MET A 3 -14.14 -3.72 -15.96
CA MET A 3 -13.42 -4.47 -16.99
C MET A 3 -14.19 -5.72 -17.40
N ARG A 4 -14.26 -5.98 -18.75
CA ARG A 4 -14.89 -7.19 -19.28
C ARG A 4 -14.10 -8.44 -18.87
N PHE A 5 -14.81 -9.53 -18.60
CA PHE A 5 -14.19 -10.84 -18.38
C PHE A 5 -13.45 -11.29 -19.65
N LYS A 6 -12.19 -11.72 -19.45
CA LYS A 6 -11.33 -12.24 -20.52
C LYS A 6 -10.93 -13.67 -20.13
N PRO A 7 -11.53 -14.71 -20.70
CA PRO A 7 -11.27 -16.11 -20.31
C PRO A 7 -9.78 -16.50 -20.33
N TYR A 8 -9.05 -16.01 -21.32
CA TYR A 8 -7.62 -16.29 -21.49
C TYR A 8 -6.70 -15.58 -20.49
N ALA A 9 -7.22 -14.59 -19.75
CA ALA A 9 -6.37 -13.77 -18.88
C ALA A 9 -5.81 -14.56 -17.70
N HIS A 10 -6.58 -15.50 -17.18
CA HIS A 10 -6.15 -16.37 -16.09
C HIS A 10 -5.01 -17.31 -16.56
N ASP A 11 -5.22 -18.04 -17.65
CA ASP A 11 -4.24 -19.00 -18.15
C ASP A 11 -2.92 -18.30 -18.57
N GLU A 12 -3.04 -17.14 -19.22
CA GLU A 12 -1.87 -16.34 -19.61
C GLU A 12 -1.10 -15.82 -18.40
N LEU A 13 -1.82 -15.41 -17.33
CA LEU A 13 -1.20 -14.95 -16.09
C LEU A 13 -0.54 -16.12 -15.34
N MET A 14 -1.20 -17.28 -15.30
CA MET A 14 -0.70 -18.50 -14.68
C MET A 14 0.57 -19.04 -15.36
N ALA A 15 0.77 -18.75 -16.64
CA ALA A 15 1.97 -19.16 -17.39
C ALA A 15 3.19 -18.25 -17.16
N ALA A 16 3.06 -17.15 -16.41
CA ALA A 16 4.16 -16.22 -16.16
C ALA A 16 4.98 -16.64 -14.92
N ASP A 17 6.27 -16.89 -15.06
CA ASP A 17 7.19 -17.30 -13.99
C ASP A 17 7.31 -16.27 -12.85
N PHE A 18 7.01 -15.01 -13.14
CA PHE A 18 7.02 -13.93 -12.16
C PHE A 18 5.62 -13.63 -11.54
N HIS A 19 4.59 -14.40 -11.92
CA HIS A 19 3.29 -14.36 -11.23
C HIS A 19 3.26 -15.36 -10.07
N VAL A 20 2.87 -14.91 -8.88
CA VAL A 20 2.82 -15.74 -7.67
C VAL A 20 1.40 -16.27 -7.47
N HIS A 21 1.23 -17.59 -7.58
CA HIS A 21 -0.07 -18.26 -7.53
C HIS A 21 -0.56 -18.51 -6.09
N GLU A 22 0.34 -18.88 -5.20
CA GLU A 22 0.04 -19.28 -3.82
C GLU A 22 0.80 -18.38 -2.83
N PRO A 23 0.42 -17.09 -2.69
CA PRO A 23 1.20 -16.14 -1.91
C PRO A 23 1.27 -16.46 -0.41
N LEU A 24 0.30 -17.22 0.14
CA LEU A 24 0.24 -17.52 1.56
C LEU A 24 1.40 -18.41 2.07
N ILE A 25 2.03 -19.17 1.20
CA ILE A 25 3.16 -20.07 1.57
C ILE A 25 4.51 -19.35 1.63
N TRP A 26 4.56 -18.07 1.19
CA TRP A 26 5.80 -17.30 1.04
C TRP A 26 6.08 -16.32 2.17
N GLY A 27 5.17 -16.13 3.11
CA GLY A 27 5.41 -15.28 4.28
C GLY A 27 6.70 -15.64 5.00
N GLY A 28 7.60 -14.69 5.20
CA GLY A 28 8.95 -14.86 5.74
C GLY A 28 9.98 -15.47 4.77
N LYS A 29 9.62 -15.68 3.50
CA LYS A 29 10.48 -16.35 2.50
C LYS A 29 10.56 -15.60 1.18
N TRP A 30 10.04 -14.37 1.11
CA TRP A 30 9.96 -13.59 -0.13
C TRP A 30 11.33 -13.33 -0.76
N HIS A 31 12.36 -13.05 0.03
CA HIS A 31 13.70 -12.84 -0.48
C HIS A 31 14.20 -14.01 -1.33
N GLY A 32 13.92 -15.25 -0.90
CA GLY A 32 14.29 -16.47 -1.64
C GLY A 32 13.54 -16.69 -2.95
N GLN A 33 12.55 -15.85 -3.28
CA GLN A 33 11.83 -15.89 -4.55
C GLN A 33 12.53 -15.14 -5.68
N TYR A 34 13.61 -14.43 -5.39
CA TYR A 34 14.36 -13.63 -6.34
C TYR A 34 15.75 -14.19 -6.57
N THR A 35 16.31 -13.91 -7.73
CA THR A 35 17.68 -14.34 -8.11
C THR A 35 18.75 -13.74 -7.19
N ARG A 36 18.47 -12.55 -6.62
CA ARG A 36 19.34 -11.82 -5.71
C ARG A 36 18.60 -11.55 -4.40
N PRO A 37 18.56 -12.52 -3.48
CA PRO A 37 17.78 -12.45 -2.23
C PRO A 37 18.25 -11.37 -1.26
N GLU A 38 19.50 -10.92 -1.35
CA GLU A 38 20.12 -9.89 -0.51
C GLU A 38 19.63 -8.46 -0.83
N GLN A 39 19.00 -8.28 -1.97
CA GLN A 39 18.54 -6.95 -2.42
C GLN A 39 17.36 -6.45 -1.60
N PRO A 40 17.23 -5.10 -1.44
CA PRO A 40 16.08 -4.50 -0.77
C PRO A 40 14.76 -4.96 -1.38
N PHE A 41 13.79 -5.30 -0.53
CA PHE A 41 12.47 -5.73 -0.95
C PHE A 41 11.48 -4.56 -0.91
N VAL A 42 10.81 -4.31 -2.03
CA VAL A 42 9.95 -3.15 -2.28
C VAL A 42 8.58 -3.60 -2.75
N LEU A 43 7.52 -2.97 -2.23
CA LEU A 43 6.13 -3.27 -2.61
C LEU A 43 5.51 -2.12 -3.39
N GLU A 44 4.65 -2.45 -4.36
CA GLU A 44 3.61 -1.56 -4.85
C GLU A 44 2.24 -2.12 -4.50
N LEU A 45 1.47 -1.36 -3.70
CA LEU A 45 0.12 -1.72 -3.29
C LEU A 45 -0.91 -1.08 -4.21
N GLY A 46 -1.71 -1.90 -4.88
CA GLY A 46 -2.62 -1.46 -5.93
C GLY A 46 -1.91 -1.20 -7.24
N CYS A 47 -1.01 -2.10 -7.68
CA CYS A 47 -0.19 -1.90 -8.88
C CYS A 47 -1.00 -1.80 -10.18
N GLY A 48 -2.28 -2.16 -10.15
CA GLY A 48 -3.20 -2.00 -11.26
C GLY A 48 -2.66 -2.62 -12.56
N LYS A 49 -2.63 -1.81 -13.62
CA LYS A 49 -2.13 -2.22 -14.94
C LYS A 49 -0.60 -2.28 -15.04
N GLY A 50 0.12 -2.10 -13.94
CA GLY A 50 1.57 -2.23 -13.86
C GLY A 50 2.38 -1.11 -14.52
N GLY A 51 1.76 0.04 -14.79
CA GLY A 51 2.45 1.15 -15.46
C GLY A 51 3.61 1.73 -14.66
N PHE A 52 3.52 1.71 -13.33
CA PHE A 52 4.57 2.16 -12.43
C PHE A 52 5.60 1.06 -12.17
N ILE A 53 5.17 -0.12 -11.68
CA ILE A 53 6.10 -1.19 -11.28
C ILE A 53 6.95 -1.71 -12.44
N SER A 54 6.42 -1.74 -13.67
CA SER A 54 7.19 -2.17 -14.85
C SER A 54 8.35 -1.24 -15.15
N GLN A 55 8.16 0.07 -15.02
CA GLN A 55 9.20 1.08 -15.21
C GLN A 55 10.19 1.08 -14.04
N LEU A 56 9.66 1.11 -12.80
CA LEU A 56 10.48 1.16 -11.58
C LEU A 56 11.43 -0.04 -11.50
N ALA A 57 10.91 -1.27 -11.64
CA ALA A 57 11.71 -2.47 -11.53
C ALA A 57 12.73 -2.62 -12.66
N CYS A 58 12.38 -2.15 -13.86
CA CYS A 58 13.29 -2.13 -15.01
C CYS A 58 14.42 -1.11 -14.83
N ALA A 59 14.12 0.08 -14.28
CA ALA A 59 15.10 1.15 -14.08
C ALA A 59 16.05 0.89 -12.89
N HIS A 60 15.58 0.14 -11.88
CA HIS A 60 16.28 -0.08 -10.61
C HIS A 60 16.53 -1.56 -10.33
N PRO A 61 17.47 -2.20 -11.07
CA PRO A 61 17.78 -3.62 -10.93
C PRO A 61 18.41 -4.02 -9.59
N GLU A 62 18.80 -3.07 -8.77
CA GLU A 62 19.39 -3.24 -7.43
C GLU A 62 18.36 -3.53 -6.34
N ASN A 63 17.07 -3.57 -6.66
CA ASN A 63 15.99 -3.89 -5.72
C ASN A 63 15.12 -5.03 -6.25
N ASN A 64 14.46 -5.76 -5.36
CA ASN A 64 13.43 -6.75 -5.64
C ASN A 64 12.04 -6.15 -5.42
N TYR A 65 11.11 -6.38 -6.34
CA TYR A 65 9.80 -5.75 -6.36
C TYR A 65 8.66 -6.75 -6.34
N LEU A 66 7.61 -6.42 -5.59
CA LEU A 66 6.35 -7.16 -5.61
C LEU A 66 5.18 -6.19 -5.85
N GLY A 67 4.52 -6.35 -6.99
CA GLY A 67 3.27 -5.66 -7.30
C GLY A 67 2.07 -6.45 -6.83
N ILE A 68 1.18 -5.81 -6.08
CA ILE A 68 -0.01 -6.42 -5.51
C ILE A 68 -1.25 -5.71 -6.04
N ASP A 69 -2.21 -6.48 -6.55
CA ASP A 69 -3.55 -5.98 -6.88
C ASP A 69 -4.60 -7.01 -6.50
N ILE A 70 -5.88 -6.61 -6.45
CA ILE A 70 -6.95 -7.51 -6.01
C ILE A 70 -7.47 -8.42 -7.13
N THR A 71 -7.15 -8.15 -8.41
CA THR A 71 -7.77 -8.87 -9.52
C THR A 71 -6.80 -9.29 -10.63
N ASP A 72 -6.87 -10.54 -11.06
CA ASP A 72 -6.16 -11.09 -12.20
C ASP A 72 -6.42 -10.32 -13.50
N LYS A 73 -7.63 -9.77 -13.65
CA LYS A 73 -8.03 -9.01 -14.85
C LYS A 73 -7.19 -7.77 -15.11
N VAL A 74 -6.64 -7.20 -14.04
CA VAL A 74 -5.77 -6.03 -14.12
C VAL A 74 -4.32 -6.49 -14.23
N LEU A 75 -3.93 -7.52 -13.47
CA LEU A 75 -2.58 -8.06 -13.44
C LEU A 75 -2.12 -8.62 -14.79
N ILE A 76 -3.03 -9.12 -15.65
CA ILE A 76 -2.65 -9.52 -17.01
C ILE A 76 -2.09 -8.35 -17.84
N LEU A 77 -2.56 -7.12 -17.59
CA LEU A 77 -2.00 -5.94 -18.24
C LEU A 77 -0.66 -5.55 -17.64
N ALA A 78 -0.52 -5.72 -16.30
CA ALA A 78 0.75 -5.53 -15.61
C ALA A 78 1.82 -6.50 -16.13
N LYS A 79 1.46 -7.80 -16.25
CA LYS A 79 2.32 -8.82 -16.86
C LYS A 79 2.88 -8.37 -18.22
N ARG A 80 1.99 -8.00 -19.14
CA ARG A 80 2.38 -7.59 -20.50
C ARG A 80 3.27 -6.36 -20.52
N LYS A 81 3.06 -5.40 -19.62
CA LYS A 81 3.91 -4.22 -19.51
C LYS A 81 5.28 -4.54 -18.94
N ILE A 82 5.36 -5.41 -17.95
CA ILE A 82 6.63 -5.89 -17.41
C ILE A 82 7.42 -6.59 -18.51
N GLU A 83 6.81 -7.53 -19.23
CA GLU A 83 7.44 -8.22 -20.35
C GLU A 83 7.96 -7.24 -21.41
N ALA A 84 7.14 -6.29 -21.82
CA ALA A 84 7.52 -5.29 -22.82
C ALA A 84 8.67 -4.38 -22.33
N ALA A 85 8.64 -3.94 -21.07
CA ALA A 85 9.69 -3.10 -20.51
C ALA A 85 11.04 -3.82 -20.45
N TYR A 86 11.06 -5.07 -19.99
CA TYR A 86 12.29 -5.86 -19.89
C TYR A 86 12.82 -6.30 -21.26
N GLN A 87 11.92 -6.63 -22.18
CA GLN A 87 12.29 -6.92 -23.56
C GLN A 87 12.95 -5.72 -24.25
N ALA A 88 12.43 -4.51 -24.04
CA ALA A 88 12.95 -3.28 -24.63
C ALA A 88 14.40 -2.99 -24.21
N VAL A 89 14.82 -3.40 -23.02
CA VAL A 89 16.19 -3.23 -22.49
C VAL A 89 17.04 -4.50 -22.58
N GLY A 90 16.51 -5.59 -23.13
CA GLY A 90 17.22 -6.85 -23.31
C GLY A 90 17.61 -7.55 -22.00
N ARG A 91 16.80 -7.39 -20.92
CA ARG A 91 17.06 -7.99 -19.61
C ARG A 91 16.08 -9.13 -19.28
N PRO A 92 16.52 -10.14 -18.52
CA PRO A 92 15.61 -11.11 -17.92
C PRO A 92 14.72 -10.45 -16.84
N ILE A 93 13.52 -10.99 -16.63
CA ILE A 93 12.63 -10.58 -15.55
C ILE A 93 13.05 -11.32 -14.27
N ASP A 94 14.01 -10.77 -13.54
CA ASP A 94 14.68 -11.41 -12.40
C ASP A 94 14.43 -10.75 -11.05
N ASN A 95 13.94 -9.49 -11.05
CA ASN A 95 13.77 -8.69 -9.85
C ASN A 95 12.34 -8.16 -9.63
N VAL A 96 11.35 -8.63 -10.36
CA VAL A 96 9.94 -8.25 -10.17
C VAL A 96 9.02 -9.45 -10.18
N LYS A 97 8.05 -9.44 -9.26
CA LYS A 97 6.93 -10.38 -9.22
C LYS A 97 5.62 -9.64 -9.06
N ILE A 98 4.53 -10.30 -9.45
CA ILE A 98 3.17 -9.79 -9.25
C ILE A 98 2.29 -10.86 -8.62
N MET A 99 1.32 -10.46 -7.80
CA MET A 99 0.35 -11.37 -7.21
C MET A 99 -1.04 -10.74 -7.07
N SER A 100 -2.05 -11.60 -7.11
CA SER A 100 -3.44 -11.24 -6.82
C SER A 100 -3.76 -11.54 -5.36
N THR A 101 -3.97 -10.49 -4.57
CA THR A 101 -4.44 -10.65 -3.19
C THR A 101 -5.11 -9.37 -2.67
N ASP A 102 -5.97 -9.55 -1.67
CA ASP A 102 -6.57 -8.45 -0.93
C ASP A 102 -5.53 -7.84 0.04
N ILE A 103 -5.17 -6.58 -0.19
CA ILE A 103 -4.18 -5.85 0.60
C ILE A 103 -4.61 -5.72 2.07
N GLU A 104 -5.91 -5.75 2.39
CA GLU A 104 -6.39 -5.80 3.78
C GLU A 104 -5.86 -7.04 4.54
N ARG A 105 -5.46 -8.08 3.82
CA ARG A 105 -4.91 -9.34 4.37
C ARG A 105 -3.39 -9.46 4.23
N ILE A 106 -2.69 -8.37 3.99
CA ILE A 106 -1.25 -8.36 3.70
C ILE A 106 -0.40 -9.12 4.73
N LYS A 107 -0.77 -9.06 6.02
CA LYS A 107 -0.06 -9.80 7.10
C LYS A 107 -0.15 -11.31 6.98
N GLY A 108 -1.08 -11.86 6.22
CA GLY A 108 -1.16 -13.29 5.92
C GLY A 108 -0.20 -13.72 4.80
N VAL A 109 0.36 -12.77 4.07
CA VAL A 109 1.17 -12.99 2.87
C VAL A 109 2.60 -12.52 3.06
N ILE A 110 2.79 -11.41 3.77
CA ILE A 110 4.10 -10.80 4.06
C ILE A 110 4.22 -10.68 5.57
N THR A 111 5.37 -11.09 6.13
CA THR A 111 5.65 -11.04 7.56
C THR A 111 6.79 -10.06 7.88
N ALA A 112 7.06 -9.84 9.16
CA ALA A 112 8.17 -8.99 9.59
C ALA A 112 9.55 -9.52 9.13
N GLU A 113 9.68 -10.83 8.93
CA GLU A 113 10.91 -11.49 8.47
C GLU A 113 11.26 -11.13 7.02
N ASP A 114 10.26 -10.72 6.21
CA ASP A 114 10.46 -10.30 4.82
C ASP A 114 11.08 -8.89 4.70
N THR A 115 11.18 -8.15 5.80
CA THR A 115 11.92 -6.88 5.93
C THR A 115 11.72 -5.91 4.76
N VAL A 116 10.47 -5.55 4.48
CA VAL A 116 10.12 -4.62 3.40
C VAL A 116 10.83 -3.26 3.62
N SER A 117 11.53 -2.78 2.62
CA SER A 117 12.31 -1.54 2.69
C SER A 117 11.50 -0.30 2.30
N ARG A 118 10.58 -0.45 1.33
CA ARG A 118 9.76 0.63 0.81
C ARG A 118 8.42 0.13 0.29
N ILE A 119 7.38 0.94 0.44
CA ILE A 119 6.04 0.69 -0.08
C ILE A 119 5.64 1.87 -0.96
N TYR A 120 5.13 1.60 -2.15
CA TYR A 120 4.51 2.58 -3.03
C TYR A 120 2.99 2.38 -3.02
N ILE A 121 2.26 3.50 -2.91
CA ILE A 121 0.79 3.57 -3.01
C ILE A 121 0.47 4.67 -4.00
N ASN A 122 0.12 4.30 -5.24
CA ASN A 122 -0.10 5.24 -6.33
C ASN A 122 -1.55 5.19 -6.79
N PHE A 123 -2.27 6.33 -6.70
CA PHE A 123 -3.63 6.50 -7.23
C PHE A 123 -4.62 5.42 -6.77
N CYS A 124 -4.54 5.04 -5.50
CA CYS A 124 -5.47 4.09 -4.91
C CYS A 124 -6.89 4.67 -4.83
N ASN A 125 -7.89 3.79 -4.74
CA ASN A 125 -9.29 4.22 -4.66
C ASN A 125 -9.52 5.11 -3.42
N PRO A 126 -10.02 6.35 -3.59
CA PRO A 126 -10.22 7.29 -2.49
C PRO A 126 -11.43 6.97 -1.61
N TRP A 127 -12.35 6.09 -2.05
CA TRP A 127 -13.55 5.74 -1.29
C TRP A 127 -14.35 6.95 -0.78
N SER A 128 -14.49 7.98 -1.62
CA SER A 128 -15.00 9.31 -1.24
C SER A 128 -16.51 9.39 -0.99
N LYS A 129 -17.30 8.36 -1.34
CA LYS A 129 -18.77 8.43 -1.32
C LYS A 129 -19.42 8.60 0.05
N ASN A 130 -18.81 8.11 1.11
CA ASN A 130 -19.25 8.34 2.49
C ASN A 130 -18.12 7.97 3.48
N GLY A 131 -18.08 8.62 4.65
CA GLY A 131 -17.03 8.40 5.66
C GLY A 131 -16.92 6.96 6.16
N SER A 132 -17.99 6.16 6.09
CA SER A 132 -17.96 4.75 6.47
C SER A 132 -17.13 3.88 5.50
N SER A 133 -16.89 4.35 4.27
CA SER A 133 -16.08 3.67 3.26
C SER A 133 -14.58 3.96 3.42
N HIS A 134 -14.18 5.00 4.14
CA HIS A 134 -12.78 5.40 4.31
C HIS A 134 -11.91 4.28 4.92
N LYS A 135 -12.49 3.39 5.71
CA LYS A 135 -11.80 2.19 6.27
C LYS A 135 -11.20 1.26 5.22
N HIS A 136 -11.61 1.35 3.94
CA HIS A 136 -11.10 0.58 2.81
C HIS A 136 -9.97 1.28 2.05
N ARG A 137 -9.63 2.53 2.42
CA ARG A 137 -8.50 3.24 1.84
C ARG A 137 -7.19 2.55 2.20
N LEU A 138 -6.27 2.47 1.27
CA LEU A 138 -4.94 1.89 1.54
C LEU A 138 -4.14 2.73 2.55
N THR A 139 -4.41 4.02 2.68
CA THR A 139 -3.81 4.90 3.68
C THR A 139 -4.59 4.98 4.99
N TYR A 140 -5.70 4.22 5.15
CA TYR A 140 -6.43 4.22 6.42
C TYR A 140 -5.55 3.71 7.57
N PRO A 141 -5.63 4.27 8.79
CA PRO A 141 -4.71 3.94 9.89
C PRO A 141 -4.57 2.46 10.19
N ARG A 142 -5.66 1.68 10.14
CA ARG A 142 -5.60 0.23 10.31
C ARG A 142 -4.67 -0.44 9.28
N GLN A 143 -4.68 0.03 8.02
CA GLN A 143 -3.81 -0.51 6.99
C GLN A 143 -2.36 -0.05 7.18
N LEU A 144 -2.15 1.22 7.48
CA LEU A 144 -0.82 1.77 7.77
C LEU A 144 -0.15 1.02 8.94
N ILE A 145 -0.90 0.70 10.00
CA ILE A 145 -0.41 -0.12 11.13
C ILE A 145 -0.08 -1.56 10.66
N ASN A 146 -0.85 -2.13 9.74
CA ASN A 146 -0.52 -3.42 9.15
C ASN A 146 0.77 -3.36 8.35
N TYR A 147 0.99 -2.30 7.55
CA TYR A 147 2.23 -2.10 6.81
C TYR A 147 3.43 -1.85 7.73
N ARG A 148 3.21 -1.15 8.85
CA ARG A 148 4.24 -0.95 9.88
C ARG A 148 4.80 -2.28 10.41
N ALA A 149 3.97 -3.32 10.50
CA ALA A 149 4.41 -4.64 10.97
C ALA A 149 5.38 -5.36 10.02
N VAL A 150 5.34 -5.06 8.72
CA VAL A 150 6.17 -5.70 7.69
C VAL A 150 7.28 -4.79 7.18
N LEU A 151 7.14 -3.48 7.35
CA LEU A 151 8.13 -2.48 6.95
C LEU A 151 9.27 -2.45 7.98
N LYS A 152 10.52 -2.51 7.51
CA LYS A 152 11.70 -2.38 8.38
C LYS A 152 11.70 -1.02 9.10
N ASP A 153 12.44 -0.92 10.19
CA ASP A 153 12.63 0.37 10.87
C ASP A 153 13.33 1.37 9.94
N GLY A 154 12.83 2.60 9.91
CA GLY A 154 13.26 3.62 8.96
C GLY A 154 12.86 3.35 7.51
N GLY A 155 12.07 2.31 7.22
CA GLY A 155 11.49 2.08 5.91
C GLY A 155 10.42 3.11 5.57
N GLU A 156 10.16 3.32 4.28
CA GLU A 156 9.42 4.46 3.77
C GLU A 156 8.15 4.03 3.04
N ILE A 157 7.12 4.89 3.09
CA ILE A 157 5.95 4.82 2.22
C ILE A 157 5.92 6.05 1.33
N TYR A 158 5.88 5.82 0.02
CA TYR A 158 5.67 6.83 -1.02
C TYR A 158 4.21 6.78 -1.45
N PHE A 159 3.51 7.88 -1.30
CA PHE A 159 2.10 7.98 -1.62
C PHE A 159 1.83 9.10 -2.61
N LYS A 160 1.09 8.80 -3.70
CA LYS A 160 0.61 9.78 -4.69
C LYS A 160 -0.88 9.63 -4.93
N THR A 161 -1.58 10.77 -5.08
CA THR A 161 -3.01 10.80 -5.40
C THR A 161 -3.42 12.09 -6.12
N ASP A 162 -4.47 12.00 -6.93
CA ASP A 162 -5.20 13.11 -7.52
C ASP A 162 -6.30 13.65 -6.59
N ASP A 163 -6.72 12.86 -5.58
CA ASP A 163 -7.86 13.16 -4.71
C ASP A 163 -7.44 14.01 -3.50
N ASP A 164 -8.07 15.20 -3.37
CA ASP A 164 -7.77 16.16 -2.32
C ASP A 164 -8.19 15.67 -0.93
N ASP A 165 -9.34 15.00 -0.83
CA ASP A 165 -9.87 14.51 0.45
C ASP A 165 -9.03 13.34 0.98
N LEU A 166 -8.68 12.41 0.09
CA LEU A 166 -7.79 11.30 0.44
C LEU A 166 -6.42 11.81 0.90
N PHE A 167 -5.86 12.83 0.22
CA PHE A 167 -4.57 13.39 0.60
C PHE A 167 -4.63 14.08 1.96
N ARG A 168 -5.63 14.96 2.18
CA ARG A 168 -5.84 15.67 3.44
C ARG A 168 -6.00 14.69 4.62
N ASP A 169 -6.86 13.69 4.47
CA ASP A 169 -7.06 12.69 5.52
C ASP A 169 -5.77 11.88 5.76
N SER A 170 -5.00 11.59 4.71
CA SER A 170 -3.74 10.85 4.83
C SER A 170 -2.67 11.62 5.62
N LEU A 171 -2.65 12.98 5.55
CA LEU A 171 -1.75 13.80 6.38
C LEU A 171 -2.00 13.62 7.89
N GLU A 172 -3.22 13.25 8.29
CA GLU A 172 -3.56 12.90 9.68
C GLU A 172 -3.31 11.41 9.97
N TYR A 173 -3.59 10.54 9.00
CA TYR A 173 -3.50 9.08 9.17
C TYR A 173 -2.06 8.58 9.35
N PHE A 174 -1.10 9.12 8.59
CA PHE A 174 0.29 8.70 8.69
C PHE A 174 0.89 8.97 10.07
N PRO A 175 0.85 10.19 10.62
CA PRO A 175 1.36 10.46 11.96
C PRO A 175 0.66 9.64 13.04
N ALA A 176 -0.68 9.56 12.99
CA ALA A 176 -1.45 8.77 13.96
C ALA A 176 -1.11 7.26 13.94
N SER A 177 -0.57 6.78 12.82
CA SER A 177 -0.15 5.39 12.62
C SER A 177 1.34 5.16 12.87
N GLY A 178 2.07 6.16 13.40
CA GLY A 178 3.48 6.05 13.76
C GLY A 178 4.43 6.18 12.56
N TYR A 179 4.14 7.12 11.66
CA TYR A 179 5.01 7.53 10.57
C TYR A 179 5.30 9.02 10.65
N ASP A 180 6.54 9.39 10.39
CA ASP A 180 6.97 10.79 10.27
C ASP A 180 6.89 11.18 8.79
N ILE A 181 6.14 12.25 8.46
CA ILE A 181 6.09 12.78 7.10
C ILE A 181 7.34 13.62 6.88
N GLU A 182 8.26 13.11 6.05
CA GLU A 182 9.54 13.76 5.77
C GLU A 182 9.48 14.75 4.61
N TRP A 183 8.58 14.51 3.67
CA TRP A 183 8.39 15.37 2.50
C TRP A 183 6.94 15.29 2.03
N MET A 184 6.40 16.41 1.52
CA MET A 184 5.10 16.44 0.88
C MET A 184 4.97 17.57 -0.12
N THR A 185 4.06 17.42 -1.08
CA THR A 185 3.67 18.46 -2.03
C THR A 185 2.20 18.35 -2.42
N TYR A 186 1.60 19.51 -2.74
CA TYR A 186 0.26 19.59 -3.34
C TYR A 186 0.29 19.66 -4.87
N ASP A 187 1.49 19.77 -5.46
CA ASP A 187 1.71 19.77 -6.91
C ASP A 187 3.06 19.12 -7.22
N LEU A 188 3.03 17.82 -7.50
CA LEU A 188 4.22 17.01 -7.73
C LEU A 188 5.04 17.48 -8.94
N HIS A 189 4.36 18.06 -9.95
CA HIS A 189 4.99 18.46 -11.20
C HIS A 189 5.54 19.87 -11.19
N GLU A 190 5.24 20.70 -10.18
CA GLU A 190 5.80 22.05 -10.06
C GLU A 190 7.32 22.01 -9.84
N ASN A 191 7.78 21.05 -9.01
CA ASN A 191 9.20 20.76 -8.78
C ASN A 191 9.37 19.24 -8.75
N GLU A 192 9.20 18.60 -9.91
CA GLU A 192 9.16 17.15 -10.03
C GLU A 192 10.48 16.52 -9.59
N PRO A 193 10.46 15.68 -8.54
CA PRO A 193 11.69 15.05 -8.04
C PRO A 193 12.15 13.92 -8.99
N GLU A 194 13.48 13.69 -9.04
CA GLU A 194 14.10 12.66 -9.90
C GLU A 194 13.57 11.24 -9.65
N TRP A 195 13.11 10.95 -8.41
CA TRP A 195 12.56 9.64 -8.08
C TRP A 195 11.14 9.41 -8.63
N ASN A 196 10.48 10.45 -9.17
CA ASN A 196 9.13 10.29 -9.69
C ASN A 196 9.14 9.52 -11.01
N ILE A 197 8.32 8.48 -11.08
CA ILE A 197 8.01 7.77 -12.31
C ILE A 197 6.55 8.08 -12.64
N ARG A 198 6.32 8.75 -13.76
CA ARG A 198 4.98 9.12 -14.20
C ARG A 198 4.18 7.89 -14.61
N THR A 199 3.00 7.73 -14.02
CA THR A 199 2.05 6.68 -14.37
C THR A 199 1.11 7.15 -15.50
N GLU A 200 0.35 6.22 -16.10
CA GLU A 200 -0.71 6.57 -17.06
C GLU A 200 -1.81 7.44 -16.41
N HIS A 201 -2.14 7.16 -15.13
CA HIS A 201 -3.11 7.98 -14.39
C HIS A 201 -2.58 9.40 -14.18
N GLU A 202 -1.31 9.51 -13.82
CA GLU A 202 -0.64 10.78 -13.60
C GLU A 202 -0.64 11.63 -14.89
N GLY A 203 -0.28 11.04 -16.04
CA GLY A 203 -0.37 11.72 -17.33
C GLY A 203 -1.79 12.19 -17.66
N MET A 204 -2.78 11.31 -17.50
CA MET A 204 -4.19 11.64 -17.76
C MET A 204 -4.70 12.78 -16.86
N PHE A 205 -4.39 12.77 -15.56
CA PHE A 205 -4.82 13.82 -14.64
C PHE A 205 -4.11 15.15 -14.90
N THR A 206 -2.83 15.09 -15.26
CA THR A 206 -2.06 16.30 -15.65
C THR A 206 -2.66 16.97 -16.89
N GLU A 207 -3.05 16.19 -17.91
CA GLU A 207 -3.73 16.69 -19.10
C GLU A 207 -5.07 17.34 -18.77
N MET A 208 -5.75 16.90 -17.72
CA MET A 208 -6.99 17.46 -17.20
C MET A 208 -6.77 18.68 -16.29
N GLY A 209 -5.53 19.11 -16.05
CA GLY A 209 -5.18 20.21 -15.15
C GLY A 209 -5.32 19.86 -13.66
N ILE A 210 -5.42 18.56 -13.31
CA ILE A 210 -5.52 18.11 -11.94
C ILE A 210 -4.11 17.95 -11.36
N LYS A 211 -3.84 18.65 -10.25
CA LYS A 211 -2.57 18.57 -9.53
C LYS A 211 -2.43 17.26 -8.80
N ILE A 212 -1.25 16.64 -8.88
CA ILE A 212 -0.93 15.43 -8.17
C ILE A 212 -0.29 15.78 -6.82
N LYS A 213 -0.88 15.26 -5.75
CA LYS A 213 -0.36 15.40 -4.40
C LYS A 213 0.49 14.18 -4.08
N ALA A 214 1.58 14.40 -3.35
CA ALA A 214 2.45 13.31 -2.94
C ALA A 214 3.05 13.56 -1.56
N LEU A 215 3.37 12.48 -0.84
CA LEU A 215 4.16 12.52 0.38
C LEU A 215 5.11 11.33 0.47
N ILE A 216 6.16 11.49 1.25
CA ILE A 216 7.06 10.44 1.71
C ILE A 216 6.95 10.40 3.23
N ALA A 217 6.62 9.24 3.77
CA ALA A 217 6.50 9.02 5.20
C ALA A 217 7.41 7.88 5.64
N ARG A 218 8.19 8.10 6.70
CA ARG A 218 9.13 7.14 7.26
C ARG A 218 8.55 6.48 8.50
N LYS A 219 8.70 5.16 8.61
CA LYS A 219 8.32 4.43 9.82
C LYS A 219 9.14 4.93 11.01
N ASN A 220 8.46 5.51 12.00
CA ASN A 220 9.08 5.83 13.28
C ASN A 220 9.34 4.54 14.07
N PRO A 221 10.57 4.26 14.55
CA PRO A 221 10.88 3.01 15.25
C PRO A 221 10.20 2.90 16.61
N ASP A 222 9.83 4.02 17.25
CA ASP A 222 9.17 4.03 18.55
C ASP A 222 7.73 3.48 18.45
N PRO A 223 7.39 2.38 19.14
CA PRO A 223 6.02 1.86 19.19
C PRO A 223 5.00 2.88 19.77
N ALA A 224 5.43 3.78 20.66
CA ALA A 224 4.58 4.80 21.25
C ALA A 224 4.14 5.88 20.25
N SER A 225 4.79 5.97 19.09
CA SER A 225 4.38 6.86 17.99
C SER A 225 3.02 6.50 17.41
N VAL A 226 2.51 5.28 17.61
CA VAL A 226 1.17 4.86 17.17
C VAL A 226 0.13 5.35 18.18
N THR A 227 -0.58 6.40 17.82
CA THR A 227 -1.62 7.02 18.67
C THR A 227 -3.04 6.66 18.25
N TRP A 228 -3.21 6.10 17.05
CA TRP A 228 -4.53 5.73 16.55
C TRP A 228 -5.11 4.53 17.28
N ILE A 229 -6.38 4.64 17.66
CA ILE A 229 -7.16 3.59 18.31
C ILE A 229 -8.35 3.23 17.42
N GLU A 230 -8.56 1.94 17.20
CA GLU A 230 -9.69 1.44 16.41
C GLU A 230 -11.02 1.98 17.00
N PRO A 231 -11.90 2.60 16.18
CA PRO A 231 -13.17 3.19 16.67
C PRO A 231 -14.05 2.22 17.46
N LYS A 232 -14.00 0.92 17.15
CA LYS A 232 -14.72 -0.11 17.93
C LYS A 232 -14.18 -0.26 19.36
N VAL A 233 -12.86 -0.11 19.53
CA VAL A 233 -12.20 -0.18 20.85
C VAL A 233 -12.58 1.03 21.68
N LEU A 234 -12.55 2.24 21.09
CA LEU A 234 -12.99 3.47 21.76
C LEU A 234 -14.44 3.38 22.23
N LYS A 235 -15.35 2.87 21.38
CA LYS A 235 -16.77 2.69 21.76
C LYS A 235 -16.93 1.69 22.90
N ARG A 236 -16.15 0.61 22.91
CA ARG A 236 -16.18 -0.38 23.99
C ARG A 236 -15.68 0.23 25.29
N GLN A 237 -14.53 0.93 25.27
CA GLN A 237 -13.95 1.59 26.44
C GLN A 237 -14.91 2.64 27.03
N ALA A 238 -15.54 3.46 26.18
CA ALA A 238 -16.52 4.44 26.61
C ALA A 238 -17.74 3.78 27.29
N ARG A 239 -18.22 2.65 26.78
CA ARG A 239 -19.32 1.90 27.39
C ARG A 239 -18.90 1.30 28.75
N GLU A 240 -17.73 0.66 28.80
CA GLU A 240 -17.20 0.07 30.04
C GLU A 240 -17.01 1.13 31.15
N ALA A 241 -16.51 2.32 30.76
CA ALA A 241 -16.38 3.46 31.67
C ALA A 241 -17.75 3.94 32.22
N ALA A 242 -18.74 4.11 31.33
CA ALA A 242 -20.08 4.52 31.73
C ALA A 242 -20.77 3.48 32.66
N GLU A 243 -20.59 2.19 32.38
CA GLU A 243 -21.09 1.10 33.22
C GLU A 243 -20.40 1.10 34.60
N ALA A 244 -19.10 1.40 34.68
CA ALA A 244 -18.36 1.50 35.94
C ALA A 244 -18.81 2.70 36.77
N GLU A 245 -19.00 3.88 36.13
CA GLU A 245 -19.53 5.07 36.79
C GLU A 245 -20.95 4.83 37.36
N ALA A 246 -21.82 4.16 36.58
CA ALA A 246 -23.17 3.84 37.03
C ALA A 246 -23.19 2.88 38.25
N ARG A 247 -22.27 1.91 38.32
CA ARG A 247 -22.12 1.00 39.46
C ARG A 247 -21.64 1.75 40.70
N ALA A 248 -20.62 2.61 40.54
CA ALA A 248 -20.09 3.40 41.65
C ALA A 248 -21.15 4.35 42.26
N ALA A 249 -22.01 4.94 41.41
CA ALA A 249 -23.12 5.78 41.86
C ALA A 249 -24.16 4.98 42.66
N GLN A 250 -24.51 3.76 42.24
CA GLN A 250 -25.46 2.90 42.97
C GLN A 250 -24.91 2.39 44.31
N GLU A 251 -23.61 2.12 44.40
CA GLU A 251 -22.97 1.71 45.67
C GLU A 251 -22.84 2.87 46.65
N GLY A 252 -22.74 4.13 46.15
CA GLY A 252 -22.71 5.33 46.97
C GLY A 252 -24.06 5.67 47.60
N GLU A 253 -25.18 5.45 46.89
CA GLU A 253 -26.54 5.70 47.39
C GLU A 253 -27.06 4.63 48.40
N GLY A 254 -26.44 3.45 48.41
CA GLY A 254 -26.82 2.35 49.31
C GLY A 254 -26.17 2.40 50.69
N ASN A 255 -25.32 3.40 51.00
CA ASN A 255 -24.55 3.52 52.24
C ASN A 255 -24.99 4.74 53.11
N GLU A 256 -26.09 5.42 52.76
CA GLU A 256 -26.77 6.40 53.59
C GLU A 256 -28.05 5.79 54.21
#